data_da3dc03391fd0475f7d4d604a43e543e
#
_entry.id   da3dc03391fd0475f7d4d604a43e543e
#
_cell.length_a   1.000
_cell.length_b   1.000
_cell.length_c   1.000
_cell.angle_alpha   90.00
_cell.angle_beta   90.00
_cell.angle_gamma   90.00
#
_symmetry.space_group_name_H-M   'P 1'
#
loop_
_entity.id
_entity.type
_entity.pdbx_description
1 polymer ?
#
loop_
_entity_poly.entity_id
_entity_poly.type
_entity_poly.pdbx_seq_one_letter_code
_entity_poly.pdbx_strand_id
1 'polypeptide(L)'
;GGGVSLFFSMMALVAVVTALLNLDTSVVFLTPVLLTTARHRGLDERAFLYGAIFMSNAASLLLLGSNLTNILVFAGQPLRGSAFTAAMLPAWCVSVVLTACVVAVWSWKDLRATNVTRSHDRPILASPVGLVGLALATVFMLVLANPALPVLMVGVATEATVFLTAGPRLRNVLAVLNFPLLVGLFLLALVVAVVAREWNYPSDLMASSSVWETATIGALGANIINNLPAAALLSSKLPRHPYALLFGLDLGPNLTVLGAMSSLLWFRVARQNNATPSVAIFSAVGAIVAVTTITAALIVA
;
A
#
# COMPACT_ATOMS: atom_id res chain seq x y z
N GLY A 1 6.34 -13.36 25.88
CA GLY A 1 5.31 -13.48 24.83
C GLY A 1 4.77 -12.16 24.30
N GLY A 2 4.97 -11.03 25.00
CA GLY A 2 4.34 -9.76 24.67
C GLY A 2 4.80 -9.13 23.33
N GLY A 3 6.05 -9.26 22.92
CA GLY A 3 6.57 -8.64 21.70
C GLY A 3 6.01 -9.26 20.43
N VAL A 4 5.93 -10.57 20.36
CA VAL A 4 5.36 -11.31 19.22
C VAL A 4 3.88 -10.99 19.03
N SER A 5 3.09 -11.03 20.12
CA SER A 5 1.66 -10.67 20.08
C SER A 5 1.45 -9.22 19.63
N LEU A 6 2.25 -8.30 20.17
CA LEU A 6 2.21 -6.88 19.75
C LEU A 6 2.52 -6.72 18.26
N PHE A 7 3.55 -7.41 17.76
CA PHE A 7 3.92 -7.37 16.35
C PHE A 7 2.75 -7.79 15.45
N PHE A 8 2.14 -8.96 15.70
CA PHE A 8 1.00 -9.40 14.89
C PHE A 8 -0.21 -8.47 15.00
N SER A 9 -0.49 -7.91 16.17
CA SER A 9 -1.55 -6.90 16.33
C SER A 9 -1.27 -5.65 15.53
N MET A 10 -0.01 -5.18 15.51
CA MET A 10 0.39 -4.03 14.71
C MET A 10 0.34 -4.33 13.21
N MET A 11 0.75 -5.53 12.77
CA MET A 11 0.61 -5.95 11.37
C MET A 11 -0.86 -6.03 10.93
N ALA A 12 -1.74 -6.54 11.77
CA ALA A 12 -3.19 -6.52 11.51
C ALA A 12 -3.72 -5.07 11.40
N LEU A 13 -3.27 -4.17 12.27
CA LEU A 13 -3.61 -2.75 12.19
C LEU A 13 -3.15 -2.14 10.84
N VAL A 14 -1.90 -2.39 10.44
CA VAL A 14 -1.38 -1.92 9.16
C VAL A 14 -2.21 -2.47 8.00
N ALA A 15 -2.54 -3.76 8.02
CA ALA A 15 -3.33 -4.40 6.98
C ALA A 15 -4.71 -3.74 6.82
N VAL A 16 -5.43 -3.55 7.92
CA VAL A 16 -6.76 -2.93 7.91
C VAL A 16 -6.69 -1.46 7.46
N VAL A 17 -5.77 -0.69 8.04
CA VAL A 17 -5.64 0.74 7.72
C VAL A 17 -5.22 0.95 6.28
N THR A 18 -4.29 0.14 5.76
CA THR A 18 -3.87 0.24 4.35
C THR A 18 -5.00 -0.11 3.39
N ALA A 19 -5.74 -1.17 3.67
CA ALA A 19 -6.88 -1.54 2.83
C ALA A 19 -7.94 -0.42 2.77
N LEU A 20 -8.20 0.26 3.87
CA LEU A 20 -9.24 1.29 3.96
C LEU A 20 -8.80 2.68 3.49
N LEU A 21 -7.56 3.09 3.79
CA LEU A 21 -7.08 4.44 3.45
C LEU A 21 -6.37 4.48 2.10
N ASN A 22 -5.29 3.90 1.97
CA ASN A 22 -4.42 3.51 0.85
C ASN A 22 -2.98 3.28 1.33
N LEU A 23 -2.14 2.78 0.41
CA LEU A 23 -0.74 2.45 0.64
C LEU A 23 0.08 3.64 1.16
N ASP A 24 0.08 4.76 0.44
CA ASP A 24 0.95 5.91 0.75
C ASP A 24 0.57 6.57 2.08
N THR A 25 -0.73 6.76 2.31
CA THR A 25 -1.26 7.32 3.55
C THR A 25 -0.92 6.43 4.75
N SER A 26 -1.14 5.13 4.61
CA SER A 26 -0.85 4.15 5.66
C SER A 26 0.62 4.18 6.08
N VAL A 27 1.53 4.18 5.12
CA VAL A 27 2.98 4.23 5.37
C VAL A 27 3.39 5.50 6.13
N VAL A 28 2.87 6.66 5.74
CA VAL A 28 3.21 7.94 6.38
C VAL A 28 2.69 8.00 7.81
N PHE A 29 1.47 7.52 8.07
CA PHE A 29 0.86 7.61 9.39
C PHE A 29 1.28 6.49 10.33
N LEU A 30 1.38 5.24 9.84
CA LEU A 30 1.62 4.11 10.72
C LEU A 30 3.10 3.86 11.02
N THR A 31 4.02 4.23 10.14
CA THR A 31 5.46 4.06 10.41
C THR A 31 5.88 4.73 11.72
N PRO A 32 5.56 6.02 11.99
CA PRO A 32 5.89 6.65 13.27
C PRO A 32 5.23 5.95 14.46
N VAL A 33 3.96 5.56 14.31
CA VAL A 33 3.20 4.87 15.37
C VAL A 33 3.84 3.55 15.75
N LEU A 34 4.23 2.74 14.75
CA LEU A 34 4.88 1.46 14.97
C LEU A 34 6.24 1.63 15.64
N LEU A 35 7.07 2.57 15.15
CA LEU A 35 8.38 2.86 15.74
C LEU A 35 8.26 3.31 17.19
N THR A 36 7.37 4.27 17.46
CA THR A 36 7.13 4.77 18.81
C THR A 36 6.64 3.65 19.72
N THR A 37 5.70 2.83 19.25
CA THR A 37 5.17 1.69 20.04
C THR A 37 6.25 0.66 20.35
N ALA A 38 7.11 0.32 19.39
CA ALA A 38 8.22 -0.61 19.62
C ALA A 38 9.19 -0.07 20.67
N ARG A 39 9.61 1.20 20.54
CA ARG A 39 10.53 1.87 21.49
C ARG A 39 9.95 1.93 22.89
N HIS A 40 8.67 2.31 23.05
CA HIS A 40 7.99 2.37 24.35
C HIS A 40 7.87 1.01 25.03
N ARG A 41 7.86 -0.06 24.25
CA ARG A 41 7.83 -1.45 24.76
C ARG A 41 9.24 -2.03 24.93
N GLY A 42 10.31 -1.27 24.65
CA GLY A 42 11.68 -1.74 24.72
C GLY A 42 11.99 -2.87 23.73
N LEU A 43 11.29 -2.89 22.60
CA LEU A 43 11.50 -3.86 21.52
C LEU A 43 12.41 -3.26 20.44
N ASP A 44 13.14 -4.12 19.72
CA ASP A 44 13.85 -3.70 18.52
C ASP A 44 12.84 -3.21 17.47
N GLU A 45 13.07 -2.01 16.95
CA GLU A 45 12.15 -1.37 15.99
C GLU A 45 12.21 -1.97 14.59
N ARG A 46 13.24 -2.77 14.26
CA ARG A 46 13.47 -3.28 12.89
C ARG A 46 12.28 -4.09 12.37
N ALA A 47 11.72 -5.00 13.18
CA ALA A 47 10.55 -5.78 12.80
C ALA A 47 9.36 -4.89 12.44
N PHE A 48 9.11 -3.87 13.24
CA PHE A 48 8.00 -2.93 13.05
C PHE A 48 8.25 -1.98 11.88
N LEU A 49 9.50 -1.54 11.71
CA LEU A 49 9.94 -0.68 10.63
C LEU A 49 9.73 -1.33 9.26
N TYR A 50 10.33 -2.50 9.03
CA TYR A 50 10.20 -3.20 7.75
C TYR A 50 8.83 -3.85 7.59
N GLY A 51 8.22 -4.31 8.68
CA GLY A 51 6.86 -4.81 8.68
C GLY A 51 5.85 -3.77 8.20
N ALA A 52 6.02 -2.50 8.56
CA ALA A 52 5.13 -1.42 8.11
C ALA A 52 5.04 -1.35 6.58
N ILE A 53 6.17 -1.28 5.89
CA ILE A 53 6.17 -1.11 4.43
C ILE A 53 5.78 -2.39 3.69
N PHE A 54 6.33 -3.56 4.06
CA PHE A 54 6.01 -4.81 3.39
C PHE A 54 4.53 -5.20 3.58
N MET A 55 4.00 -4.98 4.80
CA MET A 55 2.59 -5.20 5.06
C MET A 55 1.69 -4.21 4.31
N SER A 56 2.08 -2.94 4.20
CA SER A 56 1.32 -1.97 3.44
C SER A 56 1.24 -2.34 1.95
N ASN A 57 2.34 -2.81 1.35
CA ASN A 57 2.32 -3.30 -0.03
C ASN A 57 1.39 -4.53 -0.17
N ALA A 58 1.47 -5.52 0.72
CA ALA A 58 0.59 -6.69 0.68
C ALA A 58 -0.89 -6.34 0.92
N ALA A 59 -1.14 -5.44 1.86
CA ALA A 59 -2.50 -5.07 2.24
C ALA A 59 -3.20 -4.17 1.21
N SER A 60 -2.46 -3.50 0.34
CA SER A 60 -3.00 -2.63 -0.70
C SER A 60 -3.71 -3.38 -1.85
N LEU A 61 -3.65 -4.70 -1.87
CA LEU A 61 -4.34 -5.54 -2.86
C LEU A 61 -5.87 -5.57 -2.70
N LEU A 62 -6.44 -5.31 -1.49
CA LEU A 62 -7.82 -5.70 -1.17
C LEU A 62 -8.88 -4.86 -1.88
N LEU A 63 -8.74 -3.55 -1.90
CA LEU A 63 -9.73 -2.63 -2.47
C LEU A 63 -9.17 -1.88 -3.68
N LEU A 64 -10.03 -1.51 -4.61
CA LEU A 64 -9.62 -0.70 -5.76
C LEU A 64 -8.91 0.60 -5.34
N GLY A 65 -9.39 1.26 -4.28
CA GLY A 65 -8.82 2.51 -3.80
C GLY A 65 -7.63 2.36 -2.86
N SER A 66 -7.26 1.14 -2.46
CA SER A 66 -6.13 0.94 -1.56
C SER A 66 -4.77 1.07 -2.24
N ASN A 67 -4.74 1.01 -3.59
CA ASN A 67 -3.56 1.33 -4.39
C ASN A 67 -3.98 1.98 -5.72
N LEU A 68 -3.22 2.97 -6.18
CA LEU A 68 -3.46 3.62 -7.48
C LEU A 68 -3.23 2.66 -8.65
N THR A 69 -2.35 1.68 -8.51
CA THR A 69 -2.12 0.62 -9.50
C THR A 69 -3.40 -0.16 -9.80
N ASN A 70 -4.20 -0.49 -8.76
CA ASN A 70 -5.47 -1.20 -8.91
C ASN A 70 -6.45 -0.40 -9.80
N ILE A 71 -6.54 0.91 -9.55
CA ILE A 71 -7.39 1.81 -10.34
C ILE A 71 -6.90 1.90 -11.78
N LEU A 72 -5.57 1.99 -12.00
CA LEU A 72 -4.99 2.12 -13.34
C LEU A 72 -5.21 0.87 -14.18
N VAL A 73 -4.96 -0.32 -13.62
CA VAL A 73 -5.10 -1.60 -14.34
C VAL A 73 -6.54 -1.83 -14.78
N PHE A 74 -7.52 -1.42 -13.98
CA PHE A 74 -8.94 -1.57 -14.30
C PHE A 74 -9.60 -0.28 -14.82
N ALA A 75 -8.80 0.72 -15.20
CA ALA A 75 -9.33 1.98 -15.74
C ALA A 75 -10.22 1.73 -16.97
N GLY A 76 -11.42 2.33 -16.98
CA GLY A 76 -12.37 2.16 -18.08
C GLY A 76 -13.16 0.84 -18.08
N GLN A 77 -12.92 -0.06 -17.12
CA GLN A 77 -13.70 -1.30 -16.99
C GLN A 77 -14.89 -1.08 -16.03
N PRO A 78 -16.09 -1.60 -16.36
CA PRO A 78 -17.27 -1.49 -15.50
C PRO A 78 -17.20 -2.50 -14.34
N LEU A 79 -16.15 -2.43 -13.52
CA LEU A 79 -15.92 -3.34 -12.40
C LEU A 79 -16.42 -2.71 -11.10
N ARG A 80 -17.35 -3.39 -10.41
CA ARG A 80 -17.77 -2.99 -9.06
C ARG A 80 -16.68 -3.30 -8.06
N GLY A 81 -16.46 -2.40 -7.10
CA GLY A 81 -15.47 -2.59 -6.04
C GLY A 81 -15.67 -3.90 -5.26
N SER A 82 -16.93 -4.32 -5.01
CA SER A 82 -17.23 -5.59 -4.35
C SER A 82 -16.77 -6.82 -5.15
N ALA A 83 -16.92 -6.79 -6.48
CA ALA A 83 -16.45 -7.88 -7.34
C ALA A 83 -14.92 -7.95 -7.36
N PHE A 84 -14.23 -6.79 -7.43
CA PHE A 84 -12.79 -6.71 -7.28
C PHE A 84 -12.33 -7.28 -5.94
N THR A 85 -12.93 -6.82 -4.84
CA THR A 85 -12.60 -7.29 -3.49
C THR A 85 -12.80 -8.79 -3.33
N ALA A 86 -13.92 -9.34 -3.85
CA ALA A 86 -14.18 -10.77 -3.79
C ALA A 86 -13.11 -11.59 -4.55
N ALA A 87 -12.68 -11.12 -5.71
CA ALA A 87 -11.61 -11.77 -6.49
C ALA A 87 -10.24 -11.67 -5.81
N MET A 88 -9.93 -10.52 -5.17
CA MET A 88 -8.63 -10.28 -4.54
C MET A 88 -8.51 -10.84 -3.13
N LEU A 89 -9.62 -11.13 -2.46
CA LEU A 89 -9.63 -11.54 -1.04
C LEU A 89 -8.76 -12.76 -0.73
N PRO A 90 -8.78 -13.86 -1.50
CA PRO A 90 -7.91 -15.01 -1.22
C PRO A 90 -6.42 -14.65 -1.31
N ALA A 91 -6.03 -13.96 -2.38
CA ALA A 91 -4.66 -13.51 -2.60
C ALA A 91 -4.21 -12.50 -1.52
N TRP A 92 -5.09 -11.59 -1.11
CA TRP A 92 -4.83 -10.65 -0.03
C TRP A 92 -4.62 -11.37 1.30
N CYS A 93 -5.50 -12.29 1.68
CA CYS A 93 -5.37 -13.05 2.93
C CYS A 93 -4.03 -13.77 3.02
N VAL A 94 -3.66 -14.50 1.97
CA VAL A 94 -2.40 -15.26 1.98
C VAL A 94 -1.19 -14.34 1.97
N SER A 95 -1.22 -13.23 1.23
CA SER A 95 -0.12 -12.27 1.16
C SER A 95 0.11 -11.56 2.49
N VAL A 96 -0.96 -11.13 3.17
CA VAL A 96 -0.89 -10.49 4.51
C VAL A 96 -0.32 -11.46 5.55
N VAL A 97 -0.83 -12.69 5.58
CA VAL A 97 -0.34 -13.71 6.54
C VAL A 97 1.12 -14.05 6.28
N LEU A 98 1.50 -14.31 5.03
CA LEU A 98 2.88 -14.65 4.68
C LEU A 98 3.83 -13.49 4.96
N THR A 99 3.45 -12.26 4.65
CA THR A 99 4.26 -11.08 4.97
C THR A 99 4.52 -10.98 6.47
N ALA A 100 3.48 -11.10 7.30
CA ALA A 100 3.63 -11.09 8.75
C ALA A 100 4.53 -12.22 9.24
N CYS A 101 4.35 -13.44 8.72
CA CYS A 101 5.15 -14.60 9.09
C CYS A 101 6.62 -14.45 8.68
N VAL A 102 6.90 -14.03 7.44
CA VAL A 102 8.29 -13.86 6.95
C VAL A 102 9.02 -12.82 7.81
N VAL A 103 8.40 -11.66 8.06
CA VAL A 103 9.02 -10.61 8.90
C VAL A 103 9.18 -11.10 10.34
N ALA A 104 8.20 -11.81 10.90
CA ALA A 104 8.29 -12.35 12.26
C ALA A 104 9.41 -13.40 12.39
N VAL A 105 9.56 -14.29 11.41
CA VAL A 105 10.64 -15.30 11.39
C VAL A 105 12.00 -14.62 11.26
N TRP A 106 12.13 -13.65 10.35
CA TRP A 106 13.36 -12.90 10.18
C TRP A 106 13.80 -12.18 11.46
N SER A 107 12.86 -11.56 12.17
CA SER A 107 13.12 -10.78 13.39
C SER A 107 12.77 -11.52 14.69
N TRP A 108 12.72 -12.86 14.67
CA TRP A 108 12.23 -13.67 15.77
C TRP A 108 12.97 -13.45 17.10
N LYS A 109 14.30 -13.28 17.01
CA LYS A 109 15.14 -13.03 18.18
C LYS A 109 14.83 -11.66 18.80
N ASP A 110 14.68 -10.64 17.93
CA ASP A 110 14.43 -9.26 18.33
C ASP A 110 13.04 -9.08 18.96
N LEU A 111 12.03 -9.80 18.46
CA LEU A 111 10.67 -9.79 19.01
C LEU A 111 10.54 -10.48 20.39
N ARG A 112 11.48 -11.34 20.73
CA ARG A 112 11.53 -12.01 22.03
C ARG A 112 12.42 -11.31 23.06
N ALA A 113 13.34 -10.48 22.61
CA ALA A 113 14.21 -9.70 23.49
C ALA A 113 13.42 -8.52 24.07
N THR A 114 13.16 -8.53 25.39
CA THR A 114 12.49 -7.44 26.08
C THR A 114 13.49 -6.66 26.93
N ASN A 115 13.75 -5.42 26.54
CA ASN A 115 14.40 -4.43 27.39
C ASN A 115 13.29 -3.51 27.94
N VAL A 116 12.93 -3.63 29.21
CA VAL A 116 11.79 -2.93 29.81
C VAL A 116 12.16 -1.48 30.10
N THR A 117 11.75 -0.57 29.24
CA THR A 117 11.58 0.86 29.60
C THR A 117 10.15 1.26 29.28
N ARG A 118 9.32 1.48 30.29
CA ARG A 118 7.95 1.98 30.13
C ARG A 118 7.98 3.50 29.99
N SER A 119 7.48 4.04 28.89
CA SER A 119 7.14 5.45 28.75
C SER A 119 5.62 5.60 28.60
N HIS A 120 5.09 6.66 29.20
CA HIS A 120 3.66 6.97 29.27
C HIS A 120 3.33 7.99 28.19
N ASP A 121 2.90 7.54 27.00
CA ASP A 121 2.30 8.42 26.01
C ASP A 121 0.83 8.11 25.80
N ARG A 122 0.05 9.18 25.56
CA ARG A 122 -1.40 9.07 25.36
C ARG A 122 -1.69 8.55 23.96
N PRO A 123 -2.69 7.64 23.79
CA PRO A 123 -3.12 7.19 22.49
C PRO A 123 -3.67 8.37 21.65
N ILE A 124 -3.29 8.43 20.38
CA ILE A 124 -3.88 9.35 19.42
C ILE A 124 -5.29 8.84 19.11
N LEU A 125 -6.30 9.54 19.60
CA LEU A 125 -7.71 9.21 19.32
C LEU A 125 -8.06 9.69 17.91
N ALA A 126 -8.53 8.79 17.06
CA ALA A 126 -9.05 9.13 15.75
C ALA A 126 -10.33 9.99 15.89
N SER A 127 -10.49 11.00 15.04
CA SER A 127 -11.70 11.83 15.02
C SER A 127 -12.92 10.98 14.65
N PRO A 128 -14.02 11.00 15.42
CA PRO A 128 -15.25 10.29 15.06
C PRO A 128 -15.78 10.67 13.66
N VAL A 129 -15.66 11.95 13.29
CA VAL A 129 -16.06 12.45 11.97
C VAL A 129 -15.20 11.82 10.87
N GLY A 130 -13.88 11.72 11.08
CA GLY A 130 -12.97 11.05 10.15
C GLY A 130 -13.30 9.55 9.99
N LEU A 131 -13.64 8.86 11.08
CA LEU A 131 -14.04 7.44 11.02
C LEU A 131 -15.34 7.23 10.25
N VAL A 132 -16.34 8.10 10.44
CA VAL A 132 -17.60 8.05 9.67
C VAL A 132 -17.34 8.33 8.19
N GLY A 133 -16.54 9.36 7.88
CA GLY A 133 -16.16 9.66 6.50
C GLY A 133 -15.44 8.49 5.83
N LEU A 134 -14.51 7.85 6.52
CA LEU A 134 -13.81 6.67 6.04
C LEU A 134 -14.77 5.49 5.78
N ALA A 135 -15.69 5.21 6.72
CA ALA A 135 -16.68 4.14 6.58
C ALA A 135 -17.58 4.37 5.35
N LEU A 136 -18.08 5.60 5.17
CA LEU A 136 -18.90 5.96 4.01
C LEU A 136 -18.13 5.85 2.69
N ALA A 137 -16.89 6.34 2.64
CA ALA A 137 -16.03 6.21 1.47
C ALA A 137 -15.80 4.74 1.10
N THR A 138 -15.55 3.89 2.10
CA THR A 138 -15.37 2.44 1.91
C THR A 138 -16.65 1.80 1.35
N VAL A 139 -17.81 2.11 1.92
CA VAL A 139 -19.11 1.60 1.42
C VAL A 139 -19.33 2.02 -0.04
N PHE A 140 -19.10 3.28 -0.38
CA PHE A 140 -19.26 3.76 -1.76
C PHE A 140 -18.27 3.07 -2.72
N MET A 141 -17.04 2.82 -2.29
CA MET A 141 -16.05 2.09 -3.09
C MET A 141 -16.49 0.65 -3.37
N LEU A 142 -17.14 0.00 -2.42
CA LEU A 142 -17.60 -1.40 -2.56
C LEU A 142 -18.87 -1.53 -3.40
N VAL A 143 -19.79 -0.56 -3.29
CA VAL A 143 -21.14 -0.69 -3.85
C VAL A 143 -21.26 -0.05 -5.23
N LEU A 144 -20.60 1.08 -5.46
CA LEU A 144 -20.76 1.86 -6.68
C LEU A 144 -19.79 1.42 -7.79
N ALA A 145 -20.29 1.38 -9.02
CA ALA A 145 -19.46 1.14 -10.20
C ALA A 145 -18.54 2.33 -10.54
N ASN A 146 -18.96 3.55 -10.18
CA ASN A 146 -18.19 4.78 -10.36
C ASN A 146 -18.10 5.54 -9.03
N PRO A 147 -17.24 5.13 -8.10
CA PRO A 147 -17.18 5.67 -6.75
C PRO A 147 -16.43 7.02 -6.65
N ALA A 148 -15.72 7.46 -7.68
CA ALA A 148 -14.80 8.59 -7.61
C ALA A 148 -15.46 9.88 -7.11
N LEU A 149 -16.59 10.29 -7.72
CA LEU A 149 -17.29 11.51 -7.31
C LEU A 149 -17.94 11.39 -5.93
N PRO A 150 -18.69 10.32 -5.58
CA PRO A 150 -19.21 10.13 -4.23
C PRO A 150 -18.13 10.12 -3.15
N VAL A 151 -17.00 9.45 -3.38
CA VAL A 151 -15.88 9.42 -2.43
C VAL A 151 -15.25 10.81 -2.26
N LEU A 152 -15.08 11.57 -3.35
CA LEU A 152 -14.62 12.96 -3.29
C LEU A 152 -15.58 13.81 -2.46
N MET A 153 -16.90 13.70 -2.67
CA MET A 153 -17.91 14.46 -1.92
C MET A 153 -17.87 14.11 -0.42
N VAL A 154 -17.70 12.84 -0.07
CA VAL A 154 -17.55 12.42 1.33
C VAL A 154 -16.27 13.03 1.93
N GLY A 155 -15.16 13.01 1.20
CA GLY A 155 -13.91 13.63 1.65
C GLY A 155 -14.09 15.13 1.91
N VAL A 156 -14.65 15.87 0.96
CA VAL A 156 -14.92 17.31 1.10
C VAL A 156 -15.88 17.59 2.27
N ALA A 157 -16.96 16.82 2.41
CA ALA A 157 -17.91 16.99 3.51
C ALA A 157 -17.26 16.69 4.88
N THR A 158 -16.43 15.66 4.97
CA THR A 158 -15.67 15.31 6.18
C THR A 158 -14.74 16.44 6.58
N GLU A 159 -13.93 16.95 5.65
CA GLU A 159 -13.02 18.08 5.89
C GLU A 159 -13.78 19.36 6.24
N ALA A 160 -14.87 19.68 5.56
CA ALA A 160 -15.70 20.82 5.90
C ALA A 160 -16.27 20.72 7.33
N THR A 161 -16.73 19.55 7.74
CA THR A 161 -17.22 19.31 9.10
C THR A 161 -16.12 19.48 10.14
N VAL A 162 -14.93 18.92 9.89
CA VAL A 162 -13.76 19.11 10.76
C VAL A 162 -13.36 20.58 10.85
N PHE A 163 -13.37 21.29 9.72
CA PHE A 163 -13.08 22.72 9.68
C PHE A 163 -14.05 23.54 10.53
N LEU A 164 -15.34 23.27 10.44
CA LEU A 164 -16.39 23.98 11.20
C LEU A 164 -16.34 23.65 12.70
N THR A 165 -15.96 22.42 13.08
CA THR A 165 -16.00 21.95 14.47
C THR A 165 -14.68 22.16 15.23
N ALA A 166 -13.55 22.04 14.55
CA ALA A 166 -12.21 22.06 15.16
C ALA A 166 -11.38 23.31 14.82
N GLY A 167 -11.95 24.24 14.03
CA GLY A 167 -11.31 25.48 13.60
C GLY A 167 -10.40 25.34 12.38
N PRO A 168 -9.96 26.46 11.79
CA PRO A 168 -9.28 26.48 10.50
C PRO A 168 -7.87 25.86 10.57
N ARG A 169 -7.72 24.71 9.94
CA ARG A 169 -6.42 24.05 9.68
C ARG A 169 -6.12 24.00 8.18
N LEU A 170 -6.49 25.07 7.43
CA LEU A 170 -6.38 25.14 5.98
C LEU A 170 -4.96 24.78 5.47
N ARG A 171 -3.92 25.18 6.21
CA ARG A 171 -2.53 24.83 5.89
C ARG A 171 -2.26 23.32 5.93
N ASN A 172 -2.95 22.59 6.80
CA ASN A 172 -2.82 21.14 6.89
C ASN A 172 -3.55 20.44 5.74
N VAL A 173 -4.73 20.93 5.32
CA VAL A 173 -5.49 20.40 4.18
C VAL A 173 -4.68 20.55 2.88
N LEU A 174 -4.10 21.72 2.64
CA LEU A 174 -3.25 21.92 1.46
C LEU A 174 -1.98 21.05 1.46
N ALA A 175 -1.41 20.79 2.64
CA ALA A 175 -0.26 19.89 2.78
C ALA A 175 -0.63 18.42 2.51
N VAL A 176 -1.85 18.01 2.88
CA VAL A 176 -2.38 16.65 2.62
C VAL A 176 -2.66 16.44 1.14
N LEU A 177 -3.15 17.46 0.43
CA LEU A 177 -3.44 17.37 -1.01
C LEU A 177 -2.21 17.11 -1.88
N ASN A 178 -1.00 17.35 -1.37
CA ASN A 178 0.26 17.07 -2.06
C ASN A 178 0.22 17.41 -3.57
N PHE A 179 -0.05 18.67 -3.89
CA PHE A 179 -0.18 19.15 -5.28
C PHE A 179 0.97 18.69 -6.21
N PRO A 180 2.25 18.67 -5.79
CA PRO A 180 3.33 18.15 -6.62
C PRO A 180 3.13 16.68 -7.02
N LEU A 181 2.60 15.85 -6.12
CA LEU A 181 2.29 14.45 -6.42
C LEU A 181 1.15 14.35 -7.44
N LEU A 182 0.05 15.11 -7.26
CA LEU A 182 -1.08 15.11 -8.18
C LEU A 182 -0.68 15.58 -9.60
N VAL A 183 0.11 16.65 -9.69
CA VAL A 183 0.66 17.15 -10.95
C VAL A 183 1.61 16.12 -11.56
N GLY A 184 2.47 15.50 -10.77
CA GLY A 184 3.38 14.45 -11.22
C GLY A 184 2.63 13.24 -11.78
N LEU A 185 1.57 12.79 -11.12
CA LEU A 185 0.71 11.68 -11.59
C LEU A 185 -0.02 12.06 -12.89
N PHE A 186 -0.52 13.29 -13.00
CA PHE A 186 -1.17 13.77 -14.22
C PHE A 186 -0.19 13.82 -15.40
N LEU A 187 0.99 14.39 -15.20
CA LEU A 187 2.03 14.44 -16.23
C LEU A 187 2.50 13.03 -16.62
N LEU A 188 2.66 12.14 -15.64
CA LEU A 188 2.99 10.75 -15.89
C LEU A 188 1.92 10.06 -16.73
N ALA A 189 0.63 10.21 -16.38
CA ALA A 189 -0.47 9.66 -17.16
C ALA A 189 -0.47 10.17 -18.60
N LEU A 190 -0.14 11.46 -18.80
CA LEU A 190 -0.06 12.08 -20.11
C LEU A 190 1.10 11.52 -20.95
N VAL A 191 2.28 11.39 -20.35
CA VAL A 191 3.46 10.80 -21.02
C VAL A 191 3.17 9.34 -21.40
N VAL A 192 2.63 8.56 -20.48
CA VAL A 192 2.30 7.14 -20.74
C VAL A 192 1.21 7.03 -21.80
N ALA A 193 0.20 7.90 -21.82
CA ALA A 193 -0.83 7.91 -22.86
C ALA A 193 -0.25 8.19 -24.24
N VAL A 194 0.75 9.07 -24.34
CA VAL A 194 1.48 9.34 -25.61
C VAL A 194 2.32 8.12 -25.99
N VAL A 195 3.10 7.59 -25.08
CA VAL A 195 3.95 6.41 -25.35
C VAL A 195 3.11 5.19 -25.76
N ALA A 196 1.99 4.96 -25.08
CA ALA A 196 1.09 3.83 -25.36
C ALA A 196 0.39 3.91 -26.73
N ARG A 197 0.31 5.10 -27.35
CA ARG A 197 -0.22 5.25 -28.71
C ARG A 197 0.79 4.82 -29.78
N GLU A 198 2.06 5.06 -29.53
CA GLU A 198 3.14 4.79 -30.48
C GLU A 198 3.81 3.43 -30.24
N TRP A 199 3.72 2.91 -29.02
CA TRP A 199 4.41 1.70 -28.61
C TRP A 199 3.45 0.62 -28.09
N ASN A 200 2.97 -0.23 -28.99
CA ASN A 200 2.03 -1.30 -28.66
C ASN A 200 2.68 -2.53 -27.98
N TYR A 201 4.01 -2.67 -28.05
CA TYR A 201 4.71 -3.86 -27.57
C TYR A 201 4.36 -4.24 -26.11
N PRO A 202 4.29 -3.32 -25.11
CA PRO A 202 3.94 -3.70 -23.75
C PRO A 202 2.53 -4.30 -23.63
N SER A 203 1.54 -3.77 -24.35
CA SER A 203 0.19 -4.30 -24.35
C SER A 203 0.07 -5.65 -25.06
N ASP A 204 0.79 -5.82 -26.18
CA ASP A 204 0.81 -7.07 -26.94
C ASP A 204 1.53 -8.18 -26.14
N LEU A 205 2.59 -7.83 -25.40
CA LEU A 205 3.26 -8.71 -24.45
C LEU A 205 2.28 -9.18 -23.36
N MET A 206 1.50 -8.27 -22.77
CA MET A 206 0.50 -8.62 -21.76
C MET A 206 -0.65 -9.47 -22.30
N ALA A 207 -0.99 -9.33 -23.57
CA ALA A 207 -2.02 -10.13 -24.25
C ALA A 207 -1.59 -11.59 -24.50
N SER A 208 -0.28 -11.83 -24.70
CA SER A 208 0.29 -13.15 -25.00
C SER A 208 0.88 -13.87 -23.80
N SER A 209 1.16 -13.17 -22.69
CA SER A 209 1.80 -13.71 -21.50
C SER A 209 0.88 -14.65 -20.71
N SER A 210 1.47 -15.70 -20.14
CA SER A 210 0.82 -16.55 -19.13
C SER A 210 0.62 -15.80 -17.80
N VAL A 211 -0.13 -16.40 -16.88
CA VAL A 211 -0.39 -15.84 -15.55
C VAL A 211 0.93 -15.52 -14.80
N TRP A 212 1.89 -16.45 -14.82
CA TRP A 212 3.18 -16.30 -14.15
C TRP A 212 4.08 -15.25 -14.80
N GLU A 213 4.12 -15.24 -16.13
CA GLU A 213 4.87 -14.23 -16.89
C GLU A 213 4.30 -12.84 -16.64
N THR A 214 2.98 -12.68 -16.64
CA THR A 214 2.31 -11.41 -16.38
C THR A 214 2.69 -10.85 -15.00
N ALA A 215 2.65 -11.67 -13.95
CA ALA A 215 3.06 -11.24 -12.61
C ALA A 215 4.56 -10.90 -12.54
N THR A 216 5.40 -11.71 -13.19
CA THR A 216 6.86 -11.47 -13.23
C THR A 216 7.19 -10.18 -13.96
N ILE A 217 6.57 -9.93 -15.13
CA ILE A 217 6.75 -8.70 -15.89
C ILE A 217 6.26 -7.49 -15.09
N GLY A 218 5.13 -7.61 -14.40
CA GLY A 218 4.62 -6.58 -13.49
C GLY A 218 5.61 -6.26 -12.36
N ALA A 219 6.17 -7.30 -11.71
CA ALA A 219 7.15 -7.13 -10.65
C ALA A 219 8.46 -6.49 -11.15
N LEU A 220 8.99 -6.95 -12.27
CA LEU A 220 10.19 -6.36 -12.88
C LEU A 220 9.94 -4.93 -13.33
N GLY A 221 8.82 -4.66 -14.02
CA GLY A 221 8.43 -3.34 -14.45
C GLY A 221 8.34 -2.36 -13.28
N ALA A 222 7.69 -2.78 -12.17
CA ALA A 222 7.61 -1.98 -10.96
C ALA A 222 9.00 -1.60 -10.42
N ASN A 223 9.96 -2.51 -10.43
CA ASN A 223 11.29 -2.25 -9.89
C ASN A 223 12.23 -1.48 -10.84
N ILE A 224 11.95 -1.49 -12.15
CA ILE A 224 12.74 -0.77 -13.15
C ILE A 224 12.28 0.68 -13.31
N ILE A 225 10.94 0.91 -13.43
CA ILE A 225 10.38 2.22 -13.73
C ILE A 225 9.39 2.75 -12.68
N ASN A 226 9.27 2.08 -11.52
CA ASN A 226 8.25 2.28 -10.50
C ASN A 226 6.89 1.67 -10.86
N ASN A 227 6.12 1.25 -9.82
CA ASN A 227 4.85 0.53 -10.03
C ASN A 227 3.77 1.34 -10.77
N LEU A 228 3.67 2.65 -10.55
CA LEU A 228 2.66 3.48 -11.23
C LEU A 228 2.92 3.64 -12.73
N PRO A 229 4.13 4.05 -13.19
CA PRO A 229 4.47 4.02 -14.62
C PRO A 229 4.32 2.65 -15.24
N ALA A 230 4.76 1.59 -14.54
CA ALA A 230 4.65 0.22 -15.03
C ALA A 230 3.18 -0.20 -15.19
N ALA A 231 2.33 0.12 -14.19
CA ALA A 231 0.89 -0.12 -14.29
C ALA A 231 0.28 0.55 -15.51
N ALA A 232 0.52 1.85 -15.68
CA ALA A 232 -0.05 2.61 -16.79
C ALA A 232 0.44 2.11 -18.16
N LEU A 233 1.71 1.69 -18.28
CA LEU A 233 2.28 1.18 -19.53
C LEU A 233 1.77 -0.23 -19.87
N LEU A 234 1.80 -1.14 -18.89
CA LEU A 234 1.45 -2.55 -19.08
C LEU A 234 -0.08 -2.77 -19.17
N SER A 235 -0.89 -1.84 -18.67
CA SER A 235 -2.35 -1.88 -18.76
C SER A 235 -2.94 -0.85 -19.73
N SER A 236 -2.16 -0.31 -20.65
CA SER A 236 -2.65 0.61 -21.70
C SER A 236 -3.79 0.00 -22.55
N LYS A 237 -3.82 -1.33 -22.69
CA LYS A 237 -4.98 -2.15 -23.03
C LYS A 237 -5.20 -3.13 -21.88
N LEU A 238 -6.43 -3.60 -21.68
CA LEU A 238 -6.72 -4.55 -20.60
C LEU A 238 -5.86 -5.82 -20.78
N PRO A 239 -5.01 -6.18 -19.82
CA PRO A 239 -4.18 -7.38 -19.88
C PRO A 239 -5.04 -8.65 -19.90
N ARG A 240 -4.52 -9.75 -20.44
CA ARG A 240 -5.19 -11.05 -20.37
C ARG A 240 -5.39 -11.53 -18.92
N HIS A 241 -4.43 -11.22 -18.04
CA HIS A 241 -4.42 -11.63 -16.64
C HIS A 241 -4.26 -10.41 -15.71
N PRO A 242 -5.28 -9.52 -15.58
CA PRO A 242 -5.14 -8.24 -14.88
C PRO A 242 -4.84 -8.41 -13.38
N TYR A 243 -5.40 -9.42 -12.71
CA TYR A 243 -5.11 -9.70 -11.31
C TYR A 243 -3.67 -10.17 -11.10
N ALA A 244 -3.14 -11.02 -11.99
CA ALA A 244 -1.74 -11.43 -11.93
C ALA A 244 -0.79 -10.26 -12.14
N LEU A 245 -1.14 -9.32 -13.02
CA LEU A 245 -0.39 -8.07 -13.18
C LEU A 245 -0.35 -7.27 -11.87
N LEU A 246 -1.48 -7.15 -11.18
CA LEU A 246 -1.53 -6.47 -9.87
C LEU A 246 -0.67 -7.16 -8.81
N PHE A 247 -0.65 -8.50 -8.77
CA PHE A 247 0.25 -9.20 -7.84
C PHE A 247 1.71 -8.82 -8.09
N GLY A 248 2.13 -8.72 -9.35
CA GLY A 248 3.47 -8.23 -9.69
C GLY A 248 3.69 -6.78 -9.31
N LEU A 249 2.75 -5.89 -9.67
CA LEU A 249 2.89 -4.44 -9.48
C LEU A 249 2.84 -4.02 -8.01
N ASP A 250 2.09 -4.72 -7.15
CA ASP A 250 1.86 -4.32 -5.76
C ASP A 250 2.75 -5.07 -4.77
N LEU A 251 3.06 -6.34 -5.01
CA LEU A 251 3.95 -7.14 -4.17
C LEU A 251 5.41 -7.06 -4.62
N GLY A 252 5.64 -6.90 -5.94
CA GLY A 252 6.96 -6.75 -6.53
C GLY A 252 7.80 -5.59 -5.99
N PRO A 253 7.23 -4.43 -5.66
CA PRO A 253 7.96 -3.31 -5.04
C PRO A 253 8.68 -3.64 -3.74
N ASN A 254 8.38 -4.75 -3.10
CA ASN A 254 9.16 -5.23 -1.95
C ASN A 254 10.61 -5.61 -2.33
N LEU A 255 10.93 -5.85 -3.61
CA LEU A 255 12.28 -6.20 -4.06
C LEU A 255 13.27 -5.04 -3.93
N THR A 256 12.84 -3.83 -4.28
CA THR A 256 13.71 -2.64 -4.22
C THR A 256 12.95 -1.41 -3.73
N VAL A 257 13.68 -0.50 -3.10
CA VAL A 257 13.13 0.78 -2.60
C VAL A 257 12.56 1.64 -3.74
N LEU A 258 13.05 1.46 -4.96
CA LEU A 258 12.59 2.21 -6.14
C LEU A 258 11.27 1.64 -6.71
N GLY A 259 10.87 0.44 -6.31
CA GLY A 259 9.69 -0.25 -6.83
C GLY A 259 8.37 0.47 -6.62
N ALA A 260 8.24 1.26 -5.55
CA ALA A 260 7.06 2.09 -5.31
C ALA A 260 7.43 3.43 -4.66
N MET A 261 6.60 4.46 -4.89
CA MET A 261 6.74 5.75 -4.25
C MET A 261 6.58 5.66 -2.72
N SER A 262 5.69 4.80 -2.26
CA SER A 262 5.50 4.48 -0.83
C SER A 262 6.78 4.05 -0.12
N SER A 263 7.65 3.28 -0.78
CA SER A 263 8.93 2.87 -0.22
C SER A 263 9.88 4.06 -0.02
N LEU A 264 9.90 5.01 -0.93
CA LEU A 264 10.67 6.25 -0.80
C LEU A 264 10.12 7.14 0.32
N LEU A 265 8.78 7.27 0.41
CA LEU A 265 8.11 7.98 1.50
C LEU A 265 8.43 7.31 2.85
N TRP A 266 8.37 5.99 2.92
CA TRP A 266 8.71 5.23 4.10
C TRP A 266 10.15 5.49 4.56
N PHE A 267 11.13 5.48 3.65
CA PHE A 267 12.51 5.81 3.96
C PHE A 267 12.64 7.21 4.56
N ARG A 268 11.96 8.18 3.97
CA ARG A 268 11.95 9.56 4.47
C ARG A 268 11.32 9.66 5.86
N VAL A 269 10.14 9.07 6.04
CA VAL A 269 9.41 9.09 7.32
C VAL A 269 10.19 8.36 8.42
N ALA A 270 10.79 7.22 8.10
CA ALA A 270 11.64 6.47 9.04
C ALA A 270 12.81 7.33 9.54
N ARG A 271 13.55 7.98 8.62
CA ARG A 271 14.67 8.86 8.97
C ARG A 271 14.22 10.08 9.79
N GLN A 272 13.08 10.68 9.46
CA GLN A 272 12.51 11.79 10.22
C GLN A 272 12.15 11.39 11.67
N ASN A 273 11.90 10.10 11.89
CA ASN A 273 11.62 9.52 13.21
C ASN A 273 12.87 8.85 13.83
N ASN A 274 14.08 9.25 13.42
CA ASN A 274 15.36 8.77 13.96
C ASN A 274 15.57 7.25 13.82
N ALA A 275 14.91 6.59 12.85
CA ALA A 275 15.21 5.23 12.48
C ALA A 275 16.26 5.19 11.36
N THR A 276 16.99 4.08 11.26
CA THR A 276 18.07 3.89 10.28
C THR A 276 17.74 2.77 9.29
N PRO A 277 16.80 3.01 8.33
CA PRO A 277 16.46 2.00 7.35
C PRO A 277 17.65 1.70 6.42
N SER A 278 17.88 0.43 6.13
CA SER A 278 18.92 -0.06 5.22
C SER A 278 18.30 -0.55 3.93
N VAL A 279 18.83 -0.09 2.79
CA VAL A 279 18.44 -0.57 1.46
C VAL A 279 18.75 -2.06 1.30
N ALA A 280 19.92 -2.52 1.80
CA ALA A 280 20.31 -3.92 1.70
C ALA A 280 19.35 -4.84 2.47
N ILE A 281 18.95 -4.46 3.70
CA ILE A 281 18.00 -5.24 4.49
C ILE A 281 16.62 -5.20 3.80
N PHE A 282 16.18 -4.04 3.32
CA PHE A 282 14.93 -3.91 2.57
C PHE A 282 14.90 -4.90 1.40
N SER A 283 15.91 -4.88 0.54
CA SER A 283 15.95 -5.77 -0.64
C SER A 283 16.11 -7.24 -0.27
N ALA A 284 16.92 -7.58 0.74
CA ALA A 284 17.12 -8.98 1.14
C ALA A 284 15.86 -9.62 1.73
N VAL A 285 15.23 -8.95 2.69
CA VAL A 285 14.00 -9.45 3.33
C VAL A 285 12.82 -9.30 2.37
N GLY A 286 12.74 -8.17 1.67
CA GLY A 286 11.69 -7.89 0.70
C GLY A 286 11.69 -8.84 -0.49
N ALA A 287 12.85 -9.36 -0.93
CA ALA A 287 12.91 -10.40 -1.95
C ALA A 287 12.21 -11.69 -1.51
N ILE A 288 12.43 -12.10 -0.26
CA ILE A 288 11.74 -13.27 0.31
C ILE A 288 10.22 -13.01 0.37
N VAL A 289 9.83 -11.82 0.87
CA VAL A 289 8.42 -11.42 0.93
C VAL A 289 7.79 -11.40 -0.46
N ALA A 290 8.41 -10.73 -1.45
CA ALA A 290 7.87 -10.60 -2.79
C ALA A 290 7.68 -11.96 -3.46
N VAL A 291 8.73 -12.80 -3.47
CA VAL A 291 8.67 -14.12 -4.11
C VAL A 291 7.61 -15.01 -3.45
N THR A 292 7.59 -15.08 -2.12
CA THR A 292 6.64 -15.95 -1.41
C THR A 292 5.19 -15.46 -1.59
N THR A 293 4.94 -14.15 -1.50
CA THR A 293 3.59 -13.60 -1.60
C THR A 293 3.05 -13.61 -3.03
N ILE A 294 3.87 -13.27 -4.05
CA ILE A 294 3.46 -13.36 -5.46
C ILE A 294 3.13 -14.82 -5.82
N THR A 295 4.02 -15.75 -5.47
CA THR A 295 3.80 -17.18 -5.74
C THR A 295 2.51 -17.68 -5.09
N ALA A 296 2.32 -17.38 -3.81
CA ALA A 296 1.13 -17.82 -3.09
C ALA A 296 -0.15 -17.16 -3.63
N ALA A 297 -0.11 -15.87 -3.96
CA ALA A 297 -1.25 -15.17 -4.56
C ALA A 297 -1.66 -15.79 -5.90
N LEU A 298 -0.69 -16.15 -6.74
CA LEU A 298 -0.95 -16.83 -8.03
C LEU A 298 -1.52 -18.24 -7.90
N ILE A 299 -1.24 -18.92 -6.80
CA ILE A 299 -1.76 -20.29 -6.55
C ILE A 299 -3.21 -20.24 -6.06
N VAL A 300 -3.61 -19.21 -5.32
CA VAL A 300 -4.95 -19.13 -4.70
C VAL A 300 -5.96 -18.31 -5.49
N ALA A 301 -5.51 -17.55 -6.49
CA ALA A 301 -6.35 -16.75 -7.39
C ALA A 301 -6.80 -17.57 -8.59
#